data_064427cd3092384577b07fd2dad072df
#
_entry.id   064427cd3092384577b07fd2dad072df
#
_cell.length_a   1.000
_cell.length_b   1.000
_cell.length_c   1.000
_cell.angle_alpha   90.00
_cell.angle_beta   90.00
_cell.angle_gamma   90.00
#
_symmetry.space_group_name_H-M   'P 1'
#
loop_
_entity.id
_entity.type
_entity.pdbx_description
1 polymer ?
#
loop_
_entity_poly.entity_id
_entity_poly.type
_entity_poly.pdbx_seq_one_letter_code
_entity_poly.pdbx_strand_id
1 'polypeptide(L)'
;MEIILSKSLTLAVILANFLVASLDLIQLDRPLFAEIYPEAVVENLWIAYQDKIQKDGRTLDRDKNYITTSEGQSYALLRAAWMDDKETFDRVLKWTNHNLKKRDDQLFAWLWGQDQNGRWDVLKNEGGINSASDADQDIALALIFAYKRWNENDYLEQAKEILTDIWRKEIVILHGKPYLLAGNWSKENKSYTINPSYFMFYAYPIFAKVDPANDWLGLKETSYQVLQEATSKPLDWKKSGNLPPDWVSIDPNTLKIIPPIYQDKKTDFSYDAFRVLWRVALDWEWHKDKRAIEYLNSIGTLKDEWEKHSSFYDTYHHDGAAATKNESSSIYAGAYPYFSLISPQIAKELYRKKLAKLYDSTAENFSRPLNYYAQNWVWFGFAFHAKKLPNLYLLK
;
A
#
# COMPACT_ATOMS: atom_id res chain seq x y z
N MET A 1 70.24 -12.09 -10.53
CA MET A 1 69.08 -12.90 -10.93
C MET A 1 67.88 -12.70 -10.01
N GLU A 2 68.06 -12.43 -8.73
CA GLU A 2 66.97 -12.23 -7.74
C GLU A 2 66.17 -10.92 -7.91
N ILE A 3 66.75 -9.84 -8.42
CA ILE A 3 66.06 -8.55 -8.55
C ILE A 3 65.07 -8.55 -9.73
N ILE A 4 65.23 -9.38 -10.74
CA ILE A 4 64.33 -9.49 -11.91
C ILE A 4 63.09 -10.36 -11.56
N LEU A 5 63.26 -11.38 -10.71
CA LEU A 5 62.16 -12.23 -10.23
C LEU A 5 61.19 -11.46 -9.30
N SER A 6 61.73 -10.56 -8.45
CA SER A 6 60.92 -9.76 -7.52
C SER A 6 60.00 -8.75 -8.27
N LYS A 7 60.50 -8.11 -9.32
CA LYS A 7 59.72 -7.16 -10.11
C LYS A 7 58.61 -7.83 -10.93
N SER A 8 58.83 -9.03 -11.46
CA SER A 8 57.81 -9.76 -12.20
C SER A 8 56.71 -10.32 -11.32
N LEU A 9 57.03 -10.71 -10.06
CA LEU A 9 56.02 -11.16 -9.10
C LEU A 9 55.13 -10.00 -8.62
N THR A 10 55.69 -8.81 -8.38
CA THR A 10 54.97 -7.62 -7.98
C THR A 10 54.04 -7.13 -9.10
N LEU A 11 54.47 -7.18 -10.36
CA LEU A 11 53.66 -6.81 -11.51
C LEU A 11 52.49 -7.80 -11.72
N ALA A 12 52.71 -9.09 -11.54
CA ALA A 12 51.69 -10.13 -11.63
C ALA A 12 50.61 -9.98 -10.55
N VAL A 13 50.98 -9.64 -9.31
CA VAL A 13 50.04 -9.39 -8.21
C VAL A 13 49.22 -8.11 -8.45
N ILE A 14 49.83 -7.06 -8.97
CA ILE A 14 49.14 -5.82 -9.31
C ILE A 14 48.18 -6.07 -10.46
N LEU A 15 48.56 -6.78 -11.51
CA LEU A 15 47.68 -7.15 -12.63
C LEU A 15 46.52 -8.08 -12.19
N ALA A 16 46.78 -9.02 -11.29
CA ALA A 16 45.73 -9.89 -10.73
C ALA A 16 44.71 -9.09 -9.88
N ASN A 17 45.20 -8.16 -9.06
CA ASN A 17 44.31 -7.27 -8.28
C ASN A 17 43.51 -6.31 -9.17
N PHE A 18 44.07 -5.80 -10.27
CA PHE A 18 43.34 -5.02 -11.24
C PHE A 18 42.31 -5.85 -12.01
N LEU A 19 42.60 -7.11 -12.34
CA LEU A 19 41.66 -8.03 -12.98
C LEU A 19 40.47 -8.40 -12.04
N VAL A 20 40.79 -8.66 -10.75
CA VAL A 20 39.76 -8.93 -9.75
C VAL A 20 38.90 -7.69 -9.51
N ALA A 21 39.49 -6.52 -9.35
CA ALA A 21 38.76 -5.26 -9.20
C ALA A 21 37.92 -4.91 -10.44
N SER A 22 38.39 -5.22 -11.65
CA SER A 22 37.63 -5.01 -12.89
C SER A 22 36.54 -6.06 -13.07
N LEU A 23 36.70 -7.29 -12.62
CA LEU A 23 35.67 -8.31 -12.59
C LEU A 23 34.57 -7.99 -11.58
N ASP A 24 34.94 -7.47 -10.40
CA ASP A 24 33.96 -6.99 -9.41
C ASP A 24 33.20 -5.75 -9.93
N LEU A 25 33.85 -4.82 -10.64
CA LEU A 25 33.18 -3.69 -11.28
C LEU A 25 32.26 -4.11 -12.43
N ILE A 26 32.63 -5.16 -13.19
CA ILE A 26 31.80 -5.72 -14.26
C ILE A 26 30.61 -6.49 -13.68
N GLN A 27 30.77 -7.10 -12.49
CA GLN A 27 29.67 -7.78 -11.78
C GLN A 27 28.64 -6.82 -11.18
N LEU A 28 29.05 -5.58 -10.84
CA LEU A 28 28.19 -4.53 -10.32
C LEU A 28 27.25 -3.92 -11.38
N ASP A 29 27.47 -4.17 -12.66
CA ASP A 29 26.74 -3.51 -13.77
C ASP A 29 25.80 -4.47 -14.54
N ARG A 30 25.74 -5.75 -14.16
CA ARG A 30 24.75 -6.66 -14.79
C ARG A 30 23.36 -6.33 -14.29
N PRO A 31 22.37 -6.15 -15.19
CA PRO A 31 21.01 -5.92 -14.77
C PRO A 31 20.47 -7.15 -14.03
N LEU A 32 19.74 -6.92 -12.95
CA LEU A 32 19.08 -7.97 -12.20
C LEU A 32 17.91 -8.54 -13.02
N PHE A 33 17.55 -9.80 -12.78
CA PHE A 33 16.42 -10.44 -13.47
C PHE A 33 15.14 -9.57 -13.40
N ALA A 34 14.86 -9.00 -12.24
CA ALA A 34 13.70 -8.13 -12.03
C ALA A 34 13.75 -6.81 -12.83
N GLU A 35 14.94 -6.38 -13.26
CA GLU A 35 15.09 -5.20 -14.15
C GLU A 35 14.79 -5.55 -15.62
N ILE A 36 15.05 -6.79 -16.02
CA ILE A 36 14.87 -7.25 -17.40
C ILE A 36 13.46 -7.81 -17.64
N TYR A 37 12.92 -8.54 -16.65
CA TYR A 37 11.66 -9.27 -16.75
C TYR A 37 10.68 -8.90 -15.64
N PRO A 38 10.31 -7.61 -15.49
CA PRO A 38 9.46 -7.16 -14.37
C PRO A 38 8.08 -7.80 -14.36
N GLU A 39 7.52 -8.15 -15.53
CA GLU A 39 6.22 -8.81 -15.62
C GLU A 39 6.27 -10.23 -15.05
N ALA A 40 7.30 -11.01 -15.42
CA ALA A 40 7.49 -12.37 -14.91
C ALA A 40 7.67 -12.37 -13.37
N VAL A 41 8.34 -11.35 -12.81
CA VAL A 41 8.45 -11.21 -11.35
C VAL A 41 7.08 -11.06 -10.69
N VAL A 42 6.21 -10.24 -11.27
CA VAL A 42 4.86 -10.04 -10.73
C VAL A 42 4.04 -11.32 -10.77
N GLU A 43 4.13 -12.06 -11.88
CA GLU A 43 3.45 -13.33 -12.06
C GLU A 43 3.96 -14.41 -11.10
N ASN A 44 5.28 -14.61 -11.02
CA ASN A 44 5.89 -15.59 -10.12
C ASN A 44 5.60 -15.29 -8.64
N LEU A 45 5.68 -14.02 -8.23
CA LEU A 45 5.35 -13.61 -6.87
C LEU A 45 3.85 -13.75 -6.55
N TRP A 46 2.96 -13.70 -7.56
CA TRP A 46 1.55 -14.04 -7.36
C TRP A 46 1.39 -15.54 -7.11
N ILE A 47 1.99 -16.38 -7.94
CA ILE A 47 1.97 -17.84 -7.79
C ILE A 47 2.51 -18.23 -6.40
N ALA A 48 3.66 -17.69 -6.00
CA ALA A 48 4.24 -17.95 -4.68
C ALA A 48 3.36 -17.46 -3.51
N TYR A 49 2.53 -16.43 -3.72
CA TYR A 49 1.60 -15.96 -2.70
C TYR A 49 0.35 -16.83 -2.59
N GLN A 50 -0.12 -17.44 -3.69
CA GLN A 50 -1.26 -18.37 -3.66
C GLN A 50 -1.01 -19.53 -2.68
N ASP A 51 0.22 -20.03 -2.59
CA ASP A 51 0.62 -21.10 -1.65
C ASP A 51 0.50 -20.67 -0.17
N LYS A 52 0.42 -19.36 0.08
CA LYS A 52 0.27 -18.80 1.45
C LYS A 52 -1.18 -18.53 1.82
N ILE A 53 -2.07 -18.50 0.85
CA ILE A 53 -3.51 -18.48 1.06
C ILE A 53 -3.96 -19.89 1.45
N GLN A 54 -4.67 -20.02 2.57
CA GLN A 54 -5.22 -21.30 3.00
C GLN A 54 -6.14 -21.91 1.92
N LYS A 55 -6.28 -23.23 1.93
CA LYS A 55 -7.13 -23.94 0.95
C LYS A 55 -8.58 -23.46 0.92
N ASP A 56 -9.06 -22.93 2.03
CA ASP A 56 -10.41 -22.36 2.16
C ASP A 56 -10.51 -20.89 1.69
N GLY A 57 -9.41 -20.24 1.36
CA GLY A 57 -9.35 -18.84 0.89
C GLY A 57 -8.89 -17.82 1.93
N ARG A 58 -8.51 -18.28 3.12
CA ARG A 58 -8.07 -17.41 4.21
C ARG A 58 -6.63 -16.94 4.03
N THR A 59 -6.36 -15.63 4.13
CA THR A 59 -5.01 -15.07 4.25
C THR A 59 -4.55 -15.07 5.72
N LEU A 60 -3.24 -15.11 5.96
CA LEU A 60 -2.71 -15.25 7.31
C LEU A 60 -1.63 -14.20 7.62
N ASP A 61 -1.76 -13.54 8.76
CA ASP A 61 -0.63 -12.90 9.41
C ASP A 61 0.01 -13.88 10.40
N ARG A 62 1.11 -14.50 9.97
CA ARG A 62 1.82 -15.51 10.75
C ARG A 62 2.57 -14.92 11.93
N ASP A 63 2.95 -13.64 11.85
CA ASP A 63 3.68 -12.94 12.90
C ASP A 63 2.75 -12.49 14.04
N LYS A 64 1.43 -12.47 13.77
CA LYS A 64 0.39 -12.10 14.73
C LYS A 64 -0.58 -13.27 15.03
N ASN A 65 -0.06 -14.38 15.47
CA ASN A 65 -0.85 -15.55 15.87
C ASN A 65 -1.85 -16.02 14.80
N TYR A 66 -1.46 -15.98 13.53
CA TYR A 66 -2.26 -16.41 12.39
C TYR A 66 -3.62 -15.71 12.27
N ILE A 67 -3.72 -14.46 12.71
CA ILE A 67 -4.92 -13.67 12.48
C ILE A 67 -5.15 -13.44 10.99
N THR A 68 -6.39 -13.08 10.65
CA THR A 68 -6.79 -12.58 9.35
C THR A 68 -7.42 -11.21 9.51
N THR A 69 -7.03 -10.27 8.66
CA THR A 69 -7.64 -8.95 8.58
C THR A 69 -8.45 -8.80 7.30
N SER A 70 -9.47 -7.95 7.32
CA SER A 70 -10.17 -7.56 6.09
C SER A 70 -9.21 -6.94 5.06
N GLU A 71 -8.18 -6.22 5.52
CA GLU A 71 -7.10 -5.69 4.70
C GLU A 71 -6.36 -6.81 3.94
N GLY A 72 -5.95 -7.88 4.63
CA GLY A 72 -5.26 -9.00 4.00
C GLY A 72 -6.10 -9.71 2.95
N GLN A 73 -7.41 -9.87 3.21
CA GLN A 73 -8.37 -10.43 2.26
C GLN A 73 -8.58 -9.50 1.06
N SER A 74 -8.69 -8.18 1.28
CA SER A 74 -8.86 -7.20 0.21
C SER A 74 -7.66 -7.17 -0.75
N TYR A 75 -6.44 -7.25 -0.23
CA TYR A 75 -5.23 -7.34 -1.06
C TYR A 75 -5.19 -8.60 -1.91
N ALA A 76 -5.59 -9.75 -1.36
CA ALA A 76 -5.68 -11.00 -2.12
C ALA A 76 -6.70 -10.90 -3.25
N LEU A 77 -7.88 -10.30 -2.98
CA LEU A 77 -8.92 -10.09 -3.99
C LEU A 77 -8.47 -9.16 -5.11
N LEU A 78 -7.88 -8.00 -4.78
CA LEU A 78 -7.36 -7.06 -5.79
C LEU A 78 -6.28 -7.72 -6.66
N ARG A 79 -5.34 -8.44 -6.04
CA ARG A 79 -4.28 -9.13 -6.77
C ARG A 79 -4.85 -10.19 -7.70
N ALA A 80 -5.77 -11.04 -7.22
CA ALA A 80 -6.43 -12.06 -8.02
C ALA A 80 -7.17 -11.44 -9.22
N ALA A 81 -7.89 -10.31 -9.01
CA ALA A 81 -8.55 -9.60 -10.09
C ALA A 81 -7.56 -9.05 -11.13
N TRP A 82 -6.44 -8.44 -10.73
CA TRP A 82 -5.42 -7.96 -11.66
C TRP A 82 -4.70 -9.09 -12.39
N MET A 83 -4.48 -10.23 -11.73
CA MET A 83 -3.79 -11.39 -12.30
C MET A 83 -4.70 -12.33 -13.09
N ASP A 84 -5.99 -12.00 -13.24
CA ASP A 84 -7.01 -12.81 -13.92
C ASP A 84 -7.19 -14.22 -13.33
N ASP A 85 -7.10 -14.31 -12.01
CA ASP A 85 -7.20 -15.56 -11.25
C ASP A 85 -8.55 -15.68 -10.56
N LYS A 86 -9.55 -16.11 -11.33
CA LYS A 86 -10.92 -16.26 -10.84
C LYS A 86 -11.04 -17.30 -9.72
N GLU A 87 -10.31 -18.41 -9.83
CA GLU A 87 -10.40 -19.49 -8.83
C GLU A 87 -9.97 -19.01 -7.44
N THR A 88 -8.83 -18.33 -7.37
CA THR A 88 -8.34 -17.76 -6.11
C THR A 88 -9.25 -16.64 -5.64
N PHE A 89 -9.74 -15.78 -6.54
CA PHE A 89 -10.68 -14.72 -6.21
C PHE A 89 -11.93 -15.26 -5.53
N ASP A 90 -12.61 -16.23 -6.14
CA ASP A 90 -13.84 -16.83 -5.61
C ASP A 90 -13.63 -17.51 -4.26
N ARG A 91 -12.52 -18.22 -4.10
CA ARG A 91 -12.16 -18.89 -2.87
C ARG A 91 -11.93 -17.89 -1.73
N VAL A 92 -11.19 -16.82 -1.99
CA VAL A 92 -10.93 -15.74 -1.01
C VAL A 92 -12.23 -15.00 -0.68
N LEU A 93 -13.02 -14.63 -1.68
CA LEU A 93 -14.30 -13.94 -1.50
C LEU A 93 -15.29 -14.76 -0.67
N LYS A 94 -15.40 -16.07 -0.96
CA LYS A 94 -16.26 -16.97 -0.22
C LYS A 94 -15.89 -17.02 1.27
N TRP A 95 -14.59 -17.14 1.57
CA TRP A 95 -14.10 -17.13 2.94
C TRP A 95 -14.40 -15.78 3.63
N THR A 96 -14.12 -14.67 2.95
CA THR A 96 -14.34 -13.31 3.44
C THR A 96 -15.81 -13.08 3.78
N ASN A 97 -16.71 -13.41 2.88
CA ASN A 97 -18.15 -13.30 3.12
C ASN A 97 -18.62 -14.19 4.26
N HIS A 98 -18.12 -15.42 4.36
CA HIS A 98 -18.55 -16.35 5.42
C HIS A 98 -18.05 -15.95 6.81
N ASN A 99 -16.83 -15.43 6.93
CA ASN A 99 -16.18 -15.23 8.22
C ASN A 99 -16.11 -13.77 8.68
N LEU A 100 -16.03 -12.79 7.77
CA LEU A 100 -15.91 -11.38 8.12
C LEU A 100 -17.22 -10.59 7.97
N LYS A 101 -18.19 -11.04 7.16
CA LYS A 101 -19.50 -10.41 7.02
C LYS A 101 -20.41 -10.83 8.19
N LYS A 102 -20.05 -10.37 9.40
CA LYS A 102 -20.70 -10.74 10.69
C LYS A 102 -21.40 -9.55 11.35
N ARG A 103 -21.54 -8.47 10.60
CA ARG A 103 -22.19 -7.23 11.01
C ARG A 103 -23.65 -7.24 10.53
N ASP A 104 -24.42 -6.24 10.95
CA ASP A 104 -25.80 -6.00 10.50
C ASP A 104 -25.89 -5.17 9.19
N ASP A 105 -24.72 -4.85 8.63
CA ASP A 105 -24.52 -4.16 7.36
C ASP A 105 -23.71 -5.03 6.38
N GLN A 106 -23.35 -4.49 5.21
CA GLN A 106 -22.59 -5.21 4.19
C GLN A 106 -21.08 -5.05 4.33
N LEU A 107 -20.60 -4.33 5.36
CA LEU A 107 -19.18 -4.12 5.63
C LEU A 107 -18.56 -5.32 6.34
N PHE A 108 -17.24 -5.36 6.38
CA PHE A 108 -16.51 -6.50 6.92
C PHE A 108 -15.93 -6.19 8.30
N ALA A 109 -16.03 -7.17 9.21
CA ALA A 109 -15.28 -7.18 10.46
C ALA A 109 -13.77 -7.16 10.15
N TRP A 110 -13.02 -6.24 10.78
CA TRP A 110 -11.63 -6.04 10.39
C TRP A 110 -10.67 -7.11 10.90
N LEU A 111 -11.02 -7.81 12.01
CA LEU A 111 -10.11 -8.74 12.68
C LEU A 111 -10.77 -10.05 13.04
N TRP A 112 -10.19 -11.15 12.53
CA TRP A 112 -10.58 -12.53 12.82
C TRP A 112 -9.37 -13.32 13.31
N GLY A 113 -9.56 -14.20 14.29
CA GLY A 113 -8.48 -14.96 14.88
C GLY A 113 -8.94 -15.91 15.96
N GLN A 114 -8.01 -16.42 16.75
CA GLN A 114 -8.29 -17.29 17.88
C GLN A 114 -8.49 -16.45 19.15
N ASP A 115 -9.64 -16.61 19.79
CA ASP A 115 -9.95 -15.95 21.07
C ASP A 115 -9.19 -16.61 22.24
N GLN A 116 -9.31 -16.03 23.43
CA GLN A 116 -8.66 -16.53 24.67
C GLN A 116 -9.11 -17.95 25.07
N ASN A 117 -10.23 -18.44 24.54
CA ASN A 117 -10.75 -19.80 24.77
C ASN A 117 -10.35 -20.78 23.65
N GLY A 118 -9.51 -20.37 22.72
CA GLY A 118 -9.06 -21.19 21.60
C GLY A 118 -10.06 -21.29 20.44
N ARG A 119 -11.15 -20.52 20.42
CA ARG A 119 -12.15 -20.53 19.36
C ARG A 119 -11.78 -19.54 18.27
N TRP A 120 -11.97 -19.94 17.03
CA TRP A 120 -11.72 -19.15 15.86
C TRP A 120 -12.99 -18.39 15.43
N ASP A 121 -12.96 -17.05 15.53
CA ASP A 121 -14.07 -16.17 15.15
C ASP A 121 -13.56 -14.71 15.03
N VAL A 122 -14.47 -13.79 14.71
CA VAL A 122 -14.23 -12.34 14.84
C VAL A 122 -13.88 -12.00 16.28
N LEU A 123 -12.72 -11.35 16.48
CA LEU A 123 -12.21 -10.99 17.81
C LEU A 123 -12.95 -9.77 18.38
N LYS A 124 -14.23 -9.97 18.76
CA LYS A 124 -15.13 -8.89 19.19
C LYS A 124 -14.61 -8.10 20.37
N ASN A 125 -13.96 -8.77 21.34
CA ASN A 125 -13.39 -8.13 22.53
C ASN A 125 -12.19 -7.23 22.21
N GLU A 126 -11.60 -7.37 21.02
CA GLU A 126 -10.50 -6.54 20.51
C GLU A 126 -11.00 -5.51 19.47
N GLY A 127 -12.31 -5.25 19.46
CA GLY A 127 -12.92 -4.37 18.48
C GLY A 127 -12.95 -4.95 17.05
N GLY A 128 -12.69 -6.25 16.91
CA GLY A 128 -12.59 -6.92 15.60
C GLY A 128 -13.87 -6.88 14.76
N ILE A 129 -15.02 -6.61 15.37
CA ILE A 129 -16.30 -6.44 14.68
C ILE A 129 -16.42 -5.10 13.94
N ASN A 130 -15.56 -4.13 14.25
CA ASN A 130 -15.56 -2.85 13.56
C ASN A 130 -15.15 -3.02 12.08
N SER A 131 -15.58 -2.08 11.27
CA SER A 131 -15.12 -1.99 9.88
C SER A 131 -13.82 -1.20 9.75
N ALA A 132 -13.12 -1.38 8.63
CA ALA A 132 -11.95 -0.60 8.24
C ALA A 132 -12.14 -0.14 6.79
N SER A 133 -12.32 1.16 6.61
CA SER A 133 -12.80 1.72 5.34
C SER A 133 -11.83 1.55 4.16
N ASP A 134 -10.54 1.30 4.40
CA ASP A 134 -9.60 0.92 3.34
C ASP A 134 -9.93 -0.45 2.75
N ALA A 135 -10.16 -1.43 3.63
CA ALA A 135 -10.47 -2.80 3.21
C ALA A 135 -11.85 -2.91 2.53
N ASP A 136 -12.86 -2.23 3.08
CA ASP A 136 -14.21 -2.25 2.50
C ASP A 136 -14.22 -1.63 1.10
N GLN A 137 -13.50 -0.51 0.88
CA GLN A 137 -13.33 0.11 -0.44
C GLN A 137 -12.51 -0.79 -1.39
N ASP A 138 -11.41 -1.39 -0.92
CA ASP A 138 -10.56 -2.28 -1.74
C ASP A 138 -11.35 -3.53 -2.16
N ILE A 139 -12.20 -4.11 -1.29
CA ILE A 139 -13.10 -5.23 -1.64
C ILE A 139 -14.14 -4.81 -2.66
N ALA A 140 -14.79 -3.64 -2.48
CA ALA A 140 -15.76 -3.12 -3.46
C ALA A 140 -15.13 -2.92 -4.83
N LEU A 141 -13.91 -2.36 -4.89
CA LEU A 141 -13.17 -2.20 -6.15
C LEU A 141 -12.80 -3.55 -6.78
N ALA A 142 -12.34 -4.50 -5.98
CA ALA A 142 -12.00 -5.84 -6.46
C ALA A 142 -13.21 -6.55 -7.07
N LEU A 143 -14.39 -6.42 -6.47
CA LEU A 143 -15.64 -6.95 -7.00
C LEU A 143 -16.07 -6.27 -8.32
N ILE A 144 -15.91 -4.95 -8.42
CA ILE A 144 -16.16 -4.22 -9.68
C ILE A 144 -15.20 -4.71 -10.78
N PHE A 145 -13.94 -4.94 -10.45
CA PHE A 145 -12.96 -5.49 -11.38
C PHE A 145 -13.29 -6.92 -11.79
N ALA A 146 -13.71 -7.76 -10.85
CA ALA A 146 -14.17 -9.12 -11.09
C ALA A 146 -15.37 -9.15 -12.06
N TYR A 147 -16.37 -8.29 -11.84
CA TYR A 147 -17.48 -8.10 -12.78
C TYR A 147 -17.00 -7.75 -14.18
N LYS A 148 -16.09 -6.78 -14.31
CA LYS A 148 -15.57 -6.36 -15.62
C LYS A 148 -14.74 -7.43 -16.32
N ARG A 149 -14.06 -8.27 -15.58
CA ARG A 149 -13.24 -9.35 -16.13
C ARG A 149 -14.04 -10.57 -16.51
N TRP A 150 -14.90 -11.01 -15.61
CA TRP A 150 -15.56 -12.31 -15.72
C TRP A 150 -17.05 -12.23 -16.05
N ASN A 151 -17.58 -11.02 -16.13
CA ASN A 151 -18.98 -10.72 -16.55
C ASN A 151 -20.04 -11.44 -15.69
N GLU A 152 -19.82 -11.55 -14.38
CA GLU A 152 -20.75 -12.12 -13.41
C GLU A 152 -21.43 -11.00 -12.60
N ASN A 153 -22.74 -10.83 -12.76
CA ASN A 153 -23.49 -9.73 -12.16
C ASN A 153 -23.49 -9.76 -10.63
N ASP A 154 -23.37 -10.93 -10.00
CA ASP A 154 -23.35 -11.07 -8.55
C ASP A 154 -22.21 -10.27 -7.90
N TYR A 155 -21.05 -10.16 -8.55
CA TYR A 155 -19.97 -9.31 -8.09
C TYR A 155 -20.35 -7.83 -8.07
N LEU A 156 -21.02 -7.36 -9.13
CA LEU A 156 -21.42 -5.97 -9.23
C LEU A 156 -22.51 -5.62 -8.20
N GLU A 157 -23.48 -6.49 -7.99
CA GLU A 157 -24.54 -6.27 -7.01
C GLU A 157 -23.96 -6.24 -5.59
N GLN A 158 -23.06 -7.19 -5.25
CA GLN A 158 -22.37 -7.15 -3.97
C GLN A 158 -21.54 -5.87 -3.79
N ALA A 159 -20.85 -5.41 -4.83
CA ALA A 159 -20.08 -4.15 -4.78
C ALA A 159 -20.99 -2.95 -4.48
N LYS A 160 -22.17 -2.85 -5.12
CA LYS A 160 -23.14 -1.78 -4.87
C LYS A 160 -23.64 -1.77 -3.44
N GLU A 161 -23.96 -2.95 -2.90
CA GLU A 161 -24.40 -3.08 -1.50
C GLU A 161 -23.31 -2.58 -0.53
N ILE A 162 -22.05 -2.95 -0.76
CA ILE A 162 -20.91 -2.50 0.04
C ILE A 162 -20.72 -0.99 -0.09
N LEU A 163 -20.75 -0.42 -1.31
CA LEU A 163 -20.61 1.02 -1.52
C LEU A 163 -21.72 1.82 -0.84
N THR A 164 -22.96 1.31 -0.87
CA THR A 164 -24.08 1.90 -0.15
C THR A 164 -23.83 1.96 1.35
N ASP A 165 -23.28 0.89 1.94
CA ASP A 165 -23.04 0.85 3.39
C ASP A 165 -21.74 1.58 3.80
N ILE A 166 -20.71 1.64 2.96
CA ILE A 166 -19.59 2.57 3.13
C ILE A 166 -20.13 4.00 3.25
N TRP A 167 -21.00 4.41 2.32
CA TRP A 167 -21.56 5.77 2.34
C TRP A 167 -22.36 6.05 3.62
N ARG A 168 -23.15 5.10 4.08
CA ARG A 168 -24.01 5.24 5.27
C ARG A 168 -23.25 5.19 6.60
N LYS A 169 -22.17 4.40 6.68
CA LYS A 169 -21.51 4.05 7.95
C LYS A 169 -20.14 4.68 8.12
N GLU A 170 -19.41 4.90 7.02
CA GLU A 170 -18.01 5.34 7.03
C GLU A 170 -17.81 6.74 6.44
N ILE A 171 -18.88 7.33 5.87
CA ILE A 171 -18.83 8.72 5.41
C ILE A 171 -19.69 9.60 6.32
N VAL A 172 -19.19 10.79 6.60
CA VAL A 172 -19.90 11.82 7.34
C VAL A 172 -20.04 13.06 6.46
N ILE A 173 -21.21 13.70 6.53
CA ILE A 173 -21.44 14.97 5.84
C ILE A 173 -21.20 16.11 6.83
N LEU A 174 -20.17 16.90 6.59
CA LEU A 174 -19.81 18.07 7.39
C LEU A 174 -19.91 19.31 6.52
N HIS A 175 -20.68 20.30 6.95
CA HIS A 175 -20.91 21.54 6.20
C HIS A 175 -21.32 21.28 4.71
N GLY A 176 -22.11 20.23 4.49
CA GLY A 176 -22.59 19.86 3.16
C GLY A 176 -21.59 19.12 2.28
N LYS A 177 -20.43 18.70 2.80
CA LYS A 177 -19.40 17.95 2.08
C LYS A 177 -19.13 16.58 2.72
N PRO A 178 -18.89 15.52 1.91
CA PRO A 178 -18.58 14.19 2.43
C PRO A 178 -17.12 14.06 2.90
N TYR A 179 -16.88 13.35 3.99
CA TYR A 179 -15.55 13.01 4.51
C TYR A 179 -15.51 11.53 4.87
N LEU A 180 -14.46 10.83 4.44
CA LEU A 180 -14.23 9.43 4.79
C LEU A 180 -13.65 9.33 6.21
N LEU A 181 -14.26 8.48 7.00
CA LEU A 181 -13.78 8.07 8.32
C LEU A 181 -12.92 6.80 8.20
N ALA A 182 -12.09 6.52 9.20
CA ALA A 182 -11.26 5.30 9.20
C ALA A 182 -12.07 4.01 9.36
N GLY A 183 -13.32 4.11 9.82
CA GLY A 183 -14.27 3.02 9.98
C GLY A 183 -15.50 3.47 10.78
N ASN A 184 -16.43 2.58 10.99
CA ASN A 184 -17.67 2.88 11.73
C ASN A 184 -17.46 3.36 13.17
N TRP A 185 -16.31 3.05 13.76
CA TRP A 185 -15.90 3.40 15.13
C TRP A 185 -15.31 4.81 15.26
N SER A 186 -14.94 5.44 14.16
CA SER A 186 -14.12 6.66 14.10
C SER A 186 -14.87 7.93 14.43
N LYS A 187 -16.17 7.85 14.70
CA LYS A 187 -17.04 9.01 14.97
C LYS A 187 -17.18 9.22 16.47
N GLU A 188 -16.41 10.18 17.00
CA GLU A 188 -16.45 10.58 18.40
C GLU A 188 -17.13 11.96 18.58
N ASN A 189 -17.61 12.25 19.78
CA ASN A 189 -18.42 13.45 20.06
C ASN A 189 -17.78 14.79 19.66
N LYS A 190 -16.43 14.87 19.62
CA LYS A 190 -15.71 16.14 19.38
C LYS A 190 -14.74 16.07 18.20
N SER A 191 -14.53 14.91 17.61
CA SER A 191 -13.61 14.74 16.49
C SER A 191 -13.92 13.46 15.74
N TYR A 192 -13.51 13.42 14.48
CA TYR A 192 -13.66 12.26 13.62
C TYR A 192 -12.29 11.79 13.17
N THR A 193 -11.96 10.53 13.47
CA THR A 193 -10.65 9.97 13.14
C THR A 193 -10.58 9.57 11.66
N ILE A 194 -9.51 10.00 11.03
CA ILE A 194 -9.21 9.78 9.62
C ILE A 194 -7.83 9.16 9.50
N ASN A 195 -7.71 8.17 8.64
CA ASN A 195 -6.42 7.68 8.15
C ASN A 195 -6.27 8.13 6.69
N PRO A 196 -5.37 9.07 6.37
CA PRO A 196 -5.21 9.57 5.01
C PRO A 196 -4.82 8.50 3.99
N SER A 197 -4.21 7.41 4.44
CA SER A 197 -3.85 6.29 3.55
C SER A 197 -5.04 5.44 3.11
N TYR A 198 -6.23 5.66 3.70
CA TYR A 198 -7.47 4.98 3.32
C TYR A 198 -8.18 5.65 2.14
N PHE A 199 -7.76 6.84 1.73
CA PHE A 199 -8.33 7.53 0.59
C PHE A 199 -8.00 6.83 -0.73
N MET A 200 -9.04 6.39 -1.44
CA MET A 200 -8.92 5.70 -2.72
C MET A 200 -9.16 6.63 -3.91
N PHE A 201 -8.33 7.67 -4.05
CA PHE A 201 -8.47 8.69 -5.08
C PHE A 201 -8.72 8.14 -6.49
N TYR A 202 -8.05 7.04 -6.84
CA TYR A 202 -8.15 6.36 -8.13
C TYR A 202 -9.45 5.56 -8.29
N ALA A 203 -10.12 5.17 -7.20
CA ALA A 203 -11.34 4.38 -7.25
C ALA A 203 -12.62 5.23 -7.21
N TYR A 204 -12.59 6.42 -6.60
CA TYR A 204 -13.79 7.26 -6.48
C TYR A 204 -14.48 7.59 -7.81
N PRO A 205 -13.76 7.87 -8.94
CA PRO A 205 -14.41 8.04 -10.24
C PRO A 205 -15.10 6.77 -10.77
N ILE A 206 -14.66 5.59 -10.32
CA ILE A 206 -15.28 4.30 -10.64
C ILE A 206 -16.54 4.13 -9.78
N PHE A 207 -16.43 4.38 -8.47
CA PHE A 207 -17.55 4.30 -7.53
C PHE A 207 -18.68 5.26 -7.93
N ALA A 208 -18.38 6.49 -8.37
CA ALA A 208 -19.37 7.43 -8.88
C ALA A 208 -20.20 6.90 -10.07
N LYS A 209 -19.62 6.00 -10.88
CA LYS A 209 -20.31 5.36 -12.00
C LYS A 209 -21.16 4.17 -11.59
N VAL A 210 -20.74 3.44 -10.56
CA VAL A 210 -21.41 2.22 -10.08
C VAL A 210 -22.51 2.56 -9.07
N ASP A 211 -22.30 3.61 -8.28
CA ASP A 211 -23.20 4.11 -7.25
C ASP A 211 -23.44 5.63 -7.43
N PRO A 212 -24.19 6.03 -8.46
CA PRO A 212 -24.39 7.45 -8.81
C PRO A 212 -25.32 8.20 -7.84
N ALA A 213 -25.91 7.51 -6.86
CA ALA A 213 -26.74 8.14 -5.84
C ALA A 213 -25.92 8.92 -4.81
N ASN A 214 -24.63 8.64 -4.70
CA ASN A 214 -23.73 9.18 -3.71
C ASN A 214 -22.62 10.04 -4.34
N ASP A 215 -22.19 11.11 -3.64
CA ASP A 215 -21.21 12.08 -4.16
C ASP A 215 -19.76 11.64 -3.96
N TRP A 216 -19.37 10.57 -4.64
CA TRP A 216 -18.00 10.04 -4.62
C TRP A 216 -16.95 11.01 -5.18
N LEU A 217 -17.35 11.91 -6.10
CA LEU A 217 -16.45 12.93 -6.62
C LEU A 217 -16.23 14.05 -5.60
N GLY A 218 -17.28 14.45 -4.87
CA GLY A 218 -17.13 15.33 -3.72
C GLY A 218 -16.26 14.74 -2.61
N LEU A 219 -16.37 13.41 -2.39
CA LEU A 219 -15.48 12.71 -1.47
C LEU A 219 -14.02 12.74 -1.96
N LYS A 220 -13.76 12.59 -3.26
CA LYS A 220 -12.42 12.75 -3.82
C LYS A 220 -11.86 14.14 -3.56
N GLU A 221 -12.69 15.17 -3.73
CA GLU A 221 -12.31 16.56 -3.48
C GLU A 221 -11.90 16.78 -2.02
N THR A 222 -12.75 16.38 -1.07
CA THR A 222 -12.46 16.54 0.36
C THR A 222 -11.28 15.69 0.82
N SER A 223 -11.10 14.50 0.24
CA SER A 223 -9.94 13.65 0.52
C SER A 223 -8.62 14.33 0.13
N TYR A 224 -8.56 15.00 -1.02
CA TYR A 224 -7.37 15.80 -1.39
C TYR A 224 -7.19 17.00 -0.48
N GLN A 225 -8.28 17.70 -0.07
CA GLN A 225 -8.19 18.82 0.87
C GLN A 225 -7.64 18.37 2.23
N VAL A 226 -8.18 17.30 2.80
CA VAL A 226 -7.70 16.72 4.07
C VAL A 226 -6.23 16.30 3.94
N LEU A 227 -5.88 15.59 2.86
CA LEU A 227 -4.51 15.14 2.65
C LEU A 227 -3.52 16.30 2.55
N GLN A 228 -3.86 17.35 1.78
CA GLN A 228 -3.03 18.55 1.63
C GLN A 228 -2.83 19.26 2.98
N GLU A 229 -3.90 19.44 3.76
CA GLU A 229 -3.82 20.08 5.06
C GLU A 229 -3.03 19.23 6.07
N ALA A 230 -3.32 17.94 6.16
CA ALA A 230 -2.64 17.03 7.06
C ALA A 230 -1.14 16.94 6.78
N THR A 231 -0.74 17.06 5.50
CA THR A 231 0.67 16.99 5.08
C THR A 231 1.40 18.31 5.33
N SER A 232 0.76 19.46 5.09
CA SER A 232 1.45 20.77 5.06
C SER A 232 1.32 21.60 6.33
N LYS A 233 0.30 21.36 7.16
CA LYS A 233 0.04 22.16 8.37
C LYS A 233 0.81 21.63 9.57
N PRO A 234 1.14 22.47 10.54
CA PRO A 234 1.67 22.02 11.83
C PRO A 234 0.69 21.09 12.55
N LEU A 235 1.18 19.95 13.01
CA LEU A 235 0.50 19.02 13.92
C LEU A 235 1.40 18.75 15.12
N ASP A 236 0.83 18.37 16.27
CA ASP A 236 1.58 18.09 17.50
C ASP A 236 2.57 19.19 17.92
N TRP A 237 2.17 20.47 17.69
CA TRP A 237 3.02 21.65 17.98
C TRP A 237 4.31 21.70 17.16
N LYS A 238 4.43 20.87 16.11
CA LYS A 238 5.60 20.79 15.24
C LYS A 238 5.28 21.36 13.85
N LYS A 239 6.29 21.95 13.22
CA LYS A 239 6.22 22.30 11.81
C LYS A 239 6.11 21.02 10.98
N SER A 240 5.46 21.10 9.83
CA SER A 240 5.41 19.95 8.92
C SER A 240 6.73 19.76 8.17
N GLY A 241 7.16 18.51 8.05
CA GLY A 241 8.19 18.05 7.11
C GLY A 241 7.64 17.72 5.73
N ASN A 242 6.38 18.07 5.42
CA ASN A 242 5.69 17.71 4.18
C ASN A 242 5.67 16.20 3.90
N LEU A 243 5.39 15.41 4.94
CA LEU A 243 5.09 13.98 4.83
C LEU A 243 3.63 13.75 5.25
N PRO A 244 2.88 12.87 4.56
CA PRO A 244 1.55 12.51 5.02
C PRO A 244 1.63 11.82 6.38
N PRO A 245 0.73 12.13 7.32
CA PRO A 245 0.68 11.42 8.60
C PRO A 245 -0.07 10.08 8.47
N ASP A 246 0.24 9.14 9.37
CA ASP A 246 -0.52 7.90 9.51
C ASP A 246 -1.98 8.19 9.90
N TRP A 247 -2.16 9.06 10.90
CA TRP A 247 -3.46 9.36 11.48
C TRP A 247 -3.64 10.83 11.77
N VAL A 248 -4.87 11.31 11.56
CA VAL A 248 -5.33 12.63 11.97
C VAL A 248 -6.77 12.54 12.46
N SER A 249 -7.27 13.64 13.01
CA SER A 249 -8.70 13.84 13.24
C SER A 249 -9.17 15.12 12.57
N ILE A 250 -10.47 15.21 12.28
CA ILE A 250 -11.13 16.44 11.85
C ILE A 250 -12.08 16.92 12.96
N ASP A 251 -11.99 18.21 13.31
CA ASP A 251 -12.98 18.86 14.16
C ASP A 251 -14.25 19.11 13.33
N PRO A 252 -15.40 18.52 13.71
CA PRO A 252 -16.63 18.62 12.91
C PRO A 252 -17.22 20.03 12.81
N ASN A 253 -16.88 20.93 13.74
CA ASN A 253 -17.41 22.30 13.79
C ASN A 253 -16.57 23.26 12.94
N THR A 254 -15.25 23.10 12.98
CA THR A 254 -14.30 24.02 12.34
C THR A 254 -13.69 23.48 11.07
N LEU A 255 -13.84 22.18 10.81
CA LEU A 255 -13.21 21.39 9.74
C LEU A 255 -11.67 21.40 9.80
N LYS A 256 -11.08 21.86 10.91
CA LYS A 256 -9.63 21.84 11.09
C LYS A 256 -9.12 20.41 11.24
N ILE A 257 -8.01 20.14 10.60
CA ILE A 257 -7.25 18.92 10.81
C ILE A 257 -6.42 19.08 12.08
N ILE A 258 -6.55 18.12 12.98
CA ILE A 258 -5.92 18.10 14.31
C ILE A 258 -5.26 16.73 14.54
N PRO A 259 -4.34 16.62 15.49
CA PRO A 259 -3.79 15.33 15.89
C PRO A 259 -4.89 14.34 16.31
N PRO A 260 -4.67 13.02 16.12
CA PRO A 260 -5.65 12.02 16.49
C PRO A 260 -5.87 12.01 18.01
N ILE A 261 -7.10 11.72 18.41
CA ILE A 261 -7.48 11.70 19.85
C ILE A 261 -7.12 10.38 20.54
N TYR A 262 -6.92 9.32 19.79
CA TYR A 262 -6.53 8.01 20.31
C TYR A 262 -5.02 7.96 20.54
N GLN A 263 -4.60 7.52 21.74
CA GLN A 263 -3.18 7.52 22.15
C GLN A 263 -2.30 6.59 21.31
N ASP A 264 -2.87 5.54 20.75
CA ASP A 264 -2.18 4.59 19.87
C ASP A 264 -2.06 5.07 18.42
N LYS A 265 -2.77 6.14 18.04
CA LYS A 265 -2.71 6.77 16.71
C LYS A 265 -1.75 7.95 16.73
N LYS A 266 -0.95 8.09 15.67
CA LYS A 266 0.10 9.13 15.61
C LYS A 266 0.09 9.86 14.28
N THR A 267 0.64 11.08 14.31
CA THR A 267 0.87 11.91 13.11
C THR A 267 2.19 11.60 12.41
N ASP A 268 2.88 10.55 12.81
CA ASP A 268 4.11 10.11 12.16
C ASP A 268 3.83 9.64 10.71
N PHE A 269 4.81 9.75 9.85
CA PHE A 269 4.84 9.03 8.58
C PHE A 269 5.43 7.65 8.83
N SER A 270 4.63 6.59 8.65
CA SER A 270 5.12 5.23 8.80
C SER A 270 4.33 4.21 7.95
N TYR A 271 3.98 3.07 8.54
CA TYR A 271 3.39 1.93 7.83
C TYR A 271 1.95 2.12 7.32
N ASP A 272 1.27 3.20 7.71
CA ASP A 272 0.02 3.62 7.08
C ASP A 272 0.30 4.66 5.98
N ALA A 273 0.99 5.73 6.31
CA ALA A 273 1.15 6.90 5.48
C ALA A 273 1.86 6.66 4.13
N PHE A 274 2.82 5.72 4.05
CA PHE A 274 3.50 5.45 2.78
C PHE A 274 2.54 4.97 1.68
N ARG A 275 1.40 4.37 2.06
CA ARG A 275 0.36 3.93 1.13
C ARG A 275 -0.24 5.10 0.33
N VAL A 276 -0.25 6.30 0.92
CA VAL A 276 -0.68 7.54 0.24
C VAL A 276 0.11 7.75 -1.05
N LEU A 277 1.43 7.55 -1.02
CA LEU A 277 2.31 7.77 -2.17
C LEU A 277 1.91 6.90 -3.36
N TRP A 278 1.64 5.63 -3.08
CA TRP A 278 1.19 4.65 -4.08
C TRP A 278 -0.22 4.97 -4.59
N ARG A 279 -1.17 5.26 -3.69
CA ARG A 279 -2.58 5.54 -4.05
C ARG A 279 -2.71 6.80 -4.90
N VAL A 280 -1.99 7.87 -4.55
CA VAL A 280 -1.98 9.12 -5.32
C VAL A 280 -1.28 8.95 -6.67
N ALA A 281 -0.18 8.18 -6.72
CA ALA A 281 0.49 7.88 -7.98
C ALA A 281 -0.41 7.07 -8.92
N LEU A 282 -1.20 6.13 -8.41
CA LEU A 282 -2.15 5.35 -9.20
C LEU A 282 -3.31 6.24 -9.73
N ASP A 283 -3.76 7.22 -8.97
CA ASP A 283 -4.74 8.20 -9.44
C ASP A 283 -4.21 9.01 -10.64
N TRP A 284 -2.95 9.43 -10.57
CA TRP A 284 -2.29 10.05 -11.73
C TRP A 284 -2.21 9.10 -12.93
N GLU A 285 -1.81 7.85 -12.70
CA GLU A 285 -1.70 6.89 -13.81
C GLU A 285 -3.04 6.65 -14.51
N TRP A 286 -4.12 6.47 -13.75
CA TRP A 286 -5.42 6.13 -14.33
C TRP A 286 -6.22 7.33 -14.85
N HIS A 287 -6.13 8.48 -14.18
CA HIS A 287 -7.01 9.63 -14.46
C HIS A 287 -6.28 10.90 -14.87
N LYS A 288 -4.95 10.93 -14.75
CA LYS A 288 -4.13 12.14 -14.97
C LYS A 288 -4.64 13.35 -14.18
N ASP A 289 -5.13 13.12 -12.96
CA ASP A 289 -5.64 14.16 -12.06
C ASP A 289 -4.48 15.07 -11.64
N LYS A 290 -4.56 16.34 -11.99
CA LYS A 290 -3.48 17.31 -11.71
C LYS A 290 -3.17 17.46 -10.22
N ARG A 291 -4.20 17.30 -9.36
CA ARG A 291 -4.02 17.34 -7.90
C ARG A 291 -3.04 16.25 -7.43
N ALA A 292 -3.07 15.09 -8.06
CA ALA A 292 -2.17 13.99 -7.73
C ALA A 292 -0.70 14.39 -7.94
N ILE A 293 -0.34 14.89 -9.11
CA ILE A 293 1.05 15.27 -9.40
C ILE A 293 1.49 16.51 -8.62
N GLU A 294 0.59 17.46 -8.39
CA GLU A 294 0.83 18.65 -7.56
C GLU A 294 1.13 18.25 -6.11
N TYR A 295 0.32 17.32 -5.56
CA TYR A 295 0.54 16.79 -4.22
C TYR A 295 1.88 16.04 -4.11
N LEU A 296 2.18 15.12 -5.03
CA LEU A 296 3.43 14.38 -5.01
C LEU A 296 4.65 15.31 -5.11
N ASN A 297 4.59 16.37 -5.91
CA ASN A 297 5.65 17.37 -6.00
C ASN A 297 5.84 18.18 -4.70
N SER A 298 4.84 18.25 -3.82
CA SER A 298 4.96 18.94 -2.53
C SER A 298 5.74 18.16 -1.47
N ILE A 299 5.97 16.86 -1.69
CA ILE A 299 6.70 15.97 -0.77
C ILE A 299 8.19 16.03 -1.09
N GLY A 300 8.99 16.64 -0.19
CA GLY A 300 10.44 16.80 -0.39
C GLY A 300 11.30 15.88 0.47
N THR A 301 10.89 15.61 1.71
CA THR A 301 11.72 14.95 2.72
C THR A 301 12.31 13.60 2.25
N LEU A 302 11.52 12.71 1.63
CA LEU A 302 12.04 11.42 1.17
C LEU A 302 13.06 11.57 0.03
N LYS A 303 12.91 12.59 -0.81
CA LYS A 303 13.86 12.91 -1.87
C LYS A 303 15.17 13.40 -1.26
N ASP A 304 15.10 14.34 -0.32
CA ASP A 304 16.27 14.91 0.37
C ASP A 304 17.06 13.81 1.12
N GLU A 305 16.34 12.87 1.79
CA GLU A 305 16.95 11.73 2.46
C GLU A 305 17.65 10.79 1.47
N TRP A 306 17.01 10.49 0.34
CA TRP A 306 17.63 9.66 -0.70
C TRP A 306 18.89 10.31 -1.30
N GLU A 307 18.83 11.60 -1.62
CA GLU A 307 19.98 12.34 -2.17
C GLU A 307 21.17 12.37 -1.21
N LYS A 308 20.92 12.42 0.11
CA LYS A 308 21.98 12.43 1.13
C LYS A 308 22.53 11.03 1.44
N HIS A 309 21.66 10.02 1.49
CA HIS A 309 22.00 8.73 2.08
C HIS A 309 21.80 7.53 1.15
N SER A 310 21.20 7.70 -0.04
CA SER A 310 20.70 6.63 -0.93
C SER A 310 19.78 5.63 -0.19
N SER A 311 19.09 6.11 0.85
CA SER A 311 18.13 5.39 1.67
C SER A 311 17.24 6.37 2.43
N PHE A 312 16.14 5.87 2.98
CA PHE A 312 15.32 6.55 3.98
C PHE A 312 14.76 5.54 4.99
N TYR A 313 14.36 6.03 6.14
CA TYR A 313 13.90 5.21 7.25
C TYR A 313 12.42 4.85 7.14
N ASP A 314 11.99 3.90 7.96
CA ASP A 314 10.60 3.43 7.98
C ASP A 314 9.65 4.36 8.75
N THR A 315 10.18 5.25 9.58
CA THR A 315 9.36 6.15 10.40
C THR A 315 10.00 7.53 10.55
N TYR A 316 9.20 8.55 10.29
CA TYR A 316 9.53 9.96 10.50
C TYR A 316 8.45 10.62 11.33
N HIS A 317 8.84 11.48 12.26
CA HIS A 317 7.91 12.37 12.93
C HIS A 317 7.30 13.37 11.95
N HIS A 318 6.20 14.00 12.32
CA HIS A 318 5.50 14.97 11.46
C HIS A 318 6.40 16.12 10.96
N ASP A 319 7.42 16.48 11.73
CA ASP A 319 8.40 17.51 11.33
C ASP A 319 9.50 17.03 10.37
N GLY A 320 9.43 15.78 9.93
CA GLY A 320 10.42 15.16 9.04
C GLY A 320 11.67 14.64 9.76
N ALA A 321 11.76 14.75 11.09
CA ALA A 321 12.84 14.15 11.84
C ALA A 321 12.69 12.61 11.87
N ALA A 322 13.77 11.87 11.65
CA ALA A 322 13.75 10.42 11.71
C ALA A 322 13.38 9.93 13.13
N ALA A 323 12.34 9.12 13.24
CA ALA A 323 11.90 8.49 14.48
C ALA A 323 12.59 7.13 14.72
N THR A 324 13.06 6.49 13.66
CA THR A 324 13.81 5.23 13.69
C THR A 324 15.04 5.33 12.78
N LYS A 325 15.87 4.27 12.81
CA LYS A 325 16.96 4.08 11.84
C LYS A 325 16.81 2.80 11.03
N ASN A 326 15.60 2.24 11.02
CA ASN A 326 15.30 1.03 10.26
C ASN A 326 14.89 1.38 8.83
N GLU A 327 15.16 0.49 7.91
CA GLU A 327 14.66 0.53 6.53
C GLU A 327 13.54 -0.50 6.36
N SER A 328 12.56 -0.21 5.50
CA SER A 328 11.45 -1.13 5.22
C SER A 328 11.26 -1.36 3.73
N SER A 329 11.21 -2.63 3.33
CA SER A 329 10.89 -3.01 1.94
C SER A 329 9.49 -2.55 1.51
N SER A 330 8.51 -2.54 2.42
CA SER A 330 7.15 -2.05 2.16
C SER A 330 7.15 -0.56 1.83
N ILE A 331 7.89 0.24 2.60
CA ILE A 331 7.96 1.69 2.41
C ILE A 331 8.71 2.03 1.13
N TYR A 332 9.79 1.33 0.81
CA TYR A 332 10.46 1.48 -0.48
C TYR A 332 9.52 1.15 -1.66
N ALA A 333 8.74 0.09 -1.53
CA ALA A 333 7.81 -0.33 -2.58
C ALA A 333 6.65 0.65 -2.76
N GLY A 334 6.10 1.20 -1.67
CA GLY A 334 5.07 2.24 -1.73
C GLY A 334 5.59 3.59 -2.20
N ALA A 335 6.86 3.93 -1.91
CA ALA A 335 7.49 5.16 -2.38
C ALA A 335 7.99 5.08 -3.83
N TYR A 336 8.18 3.88 -4.38
CA TYR A 336 8.65 3.71 -5.76
C TYR A 336 7.76 4.44 -6.79
N PRO A 337 6.40 4.31 -6.77
CA PRO A 337 5.53 5.04 -7.67
C PRO A 337 5.66 6.56 -7.60
N TYR A 338 5.79 7.11 -6.40
CA TYR A 338 6.06 8.52 -6.18
C TYR A 338 7.32 8.96 -6.93
N PHE A 339 8.45 8.29 -6.68
CA PHE A 339 9.71 8.63 -7.36
C PHE A 339 9.65 8.41 -8.86
N SER A 340 8.91 7.41 -9.35
CA SER A 340 8.78 7.16 -10.79
C SER A 340 8.14 8.33 -11.53
N LEU A 341 7.30 9.12 -10.84
CA LEU A 341 6.62 10.28 -11.41
C LEU A 341 7.40 11.57 -11.23
N ILE A 342 8.07 11.78 -10.09
CA ILE A 342 8.70 13.07 -9.76
C ILE A 342 10.21 13.08 -9.90
N SER A 343 10.87 11.93 -9.84
CA SER A 343 12.33 11.80 -9.96
C SER A 343 12.73 10.43 -10.53
N PRO A 344 12.59 10.22 -11.86
CA PRO A 344 12.84 8.91 -12.48
C PRO A 344 14.24 8.35 -12.22
N GLN A 345 15.24 9.23 -12.00
CA GLN A 345 16.59 8.80 -11.65
C GLN A 345 16.62 8.12 -10.27
N ILE A 346 15.99 8.73 -9.27
CA ILE A 346 15.87 8.14 -7.92
C ILE A 346 15.06 6.84 -7.99
N ALA A 347 13.97 6.81 -8.75
CA ALA A 347 13.15 5.61 -8.93
C ALA A 347 13.99 4.43 -9.47
N LYS A 348 14.81 4.68 -10.50
CA LYS A 348 15.70 3.65 -11.08
C LYS A 348 16.70 3.13 -10.04
N GLU A 349 17.30 4.02 -9.28
CA GLU A 349 18.26 3.64 -8.24
C GLU A 349 17.61 2.89 -7.08
N LEU A 350 16.44 3.38 -6.60
CA LEU A 350 15.67 2.73 -5.54
C LEU A 350 15.25 1.32 -5.99
N TYR A 351 14.70 1.19 -7.20
CA TYR A 351 14.31 -0.10 -7.74
C TYR A 351 15.49 -1.08 -7.74
N ARG A 352 16.61 -0.68 -8.33
CA ARG A 352 17.82 -1.52 -8.42
C ARG A 352 18.43 -1.86 -7.06
N LYS A 353 18.59 -0.85 -6.18
CA LYS A 353 19.30 -1.00 -4.90
C LYS A 353 18.46 -1.66 -3.82
N LYS A 354 17.12 -1.45 -3.80
CA LYS A 354 16.24 -1.84 -2.70
C LYS A 354 15.16 -2.86 -3.09
N LEU A 355 14.57 -2.79 -4.28
CA LEU A 355 13.46 -3.66 -4.66
C LEU A 355 13.90 -4.88 -5.48
N ALA A 356 14.61 -4.70 -6.58
CA ALA A 356 14.97 -5.79 -7.50
C ALA A 356 15.76 -6.92 -6.81
N LYS A 357 16.50 -6.61 -5.76
CA LYS A 357 17.24 -7.58 -4.93
C LYS A 357 16.34 -8.43 -4.01
N LEU A 358 15.07 -8.04 -3.85
CA LEU A 358 14.12 -8.82 -3.06
C LEU A 358 13.56 -10.02 -3.82
N TYR A 359 13.86 -10.15 -5.12
CA TYR A 359 13.43 -11.28 -5.94
C TYR A 359 14.60 -12.22 -6.21
N ASP A 360 14.38 -13.52 -6.00
CA ASP A 360 15.26 -14.61 -6.38
C ASP A 360 14.69 -15.33 -7.60
N SER A 361 15.37 -15.22 -8.74
CA SER A 361 14.94 -15.82 -9.99
C SER A 361 15.10 -17.35 -10.04
N THR A 362 15.89 -17.92 -9.14
CA THR A 362 16.03 -19.38 -9.06
C THR A 362 14.89 -19.98 -8.24
N ALA A 363 14.51 -19.32 -7.15
CA ALA A 363 13.39 -19.73 -6.31
C ALA A 363 12.03 -19.24 -6.84
N GLU A 364 12.02 -18.36 -7.84
CA GLU A 364 10.83 -17.67 -8.36
C GLU A 364 9.98 -16.99 -7.26
N ASN A 365 10.65 -16.49 -6.24
CA ASN A 365 10.04 -16.00 -5.02
C ASN A 365 10.86 -14.85 -4.41
N PHE A 366 10.43 -14.34 -3.26
CA PHE A 366 11.24 -13.40 -2.49
C PHE A 366 12.54 -14.02 -2.03
N SER A 367 13.65 -13.30 -2.16
CA SER A 367 15.00 -13.72 -1.77
C SER A 367 15.17 -13.92 -0.25
N ARG A 368 14.20 -13.48 0.54
CA ARG A 368 14.12 -13.67 1.99
C ARG A 368 12.67 -13.71 2.45
N PRO A 369 12.36 -14.34 3.59
CA PRO A 369 11.02 -14.28 4.16
C PRO A 369 10.57 -12.83 4.40
N LEU A 370 9.36 -12.51 3.97
CA LEU A 370 8.67 -11.27 4.27
C LEU A 370 7.38 -11.60 5.01
N ASN A 371 6.97 -10.73 5.95
CA ASN A 371 5.66 -10.86 6.58
C ASN A 371 4.54 -10.60 5.56
N TYR A 372 3.28 -10.89 5.93
CA TYR A 372 2.17 -10.80 4.99
C TYR A 372 2.00 -9.40 4.41
N TYR A 373 2.19 -8.37 5.25
CA TYR A 373 2.06 -6.97 4.85
C TYR A 373 3.13 -6.57 3.81
N ALA A 374 4.40 -6.87 4.13
CA ALA A 374 5.50 -6.58 3.22
C ALA A 374 5.41 -7.34 1.89
N GLN A 375 4.93 -8.59 1.91
CA GLN A 375 4.72 -9.36 0.67
C GLN A 375 3.71 -8.69 -0.27
N ASN A 376 2.61 -8.16 0.29
CA ASN A 376 1.61 -7.47 -0.51
C ASN A 376 2.14 -6.14 -1.04
N TRP A 377 2.72 -5.31 -0.18
CA TRP A 377 3.19 -3.99 -0.62
C TRP A 377 4.38 -4.04 -1.56
N VAL A 378 5.32 -4.97 -1.37
CA VAL A 378 6.42 -5.19 -2.32
C VAL A 378 5.87 -5.68 -3.66
N TRP A 379 4.87 -6.56 -3.66
CA TRP A 379 4.19 -6.95 -4.89
C TRP A 379 3.53 -5.76 -5.60
N PHE A 380 2.80 -4.89 -4.88
CA PHE A 380 2.20 -3.69 -5.46
C PHE A 380 3.25 -2.74 -6.06
N GLY A 381 4.42 -2.63 -5.45
CA GLY A 381 5.54 -1.86 -5.99
C GLY A 381 6.08 -2.46 -7.29
N PHE A 382 6.30 -3.77 -7.34
CA PHE A 382 6.69 -4.49 -8.57
C PHE A 382 5.61 -4.38 -9.65
N ALA A 383 4.35 -4.57 -9.29
CA ALA A 383 3.23 -4.50 -10.23
C ALA A 383 3.05 -3.11 -10.83
N PHE A 384 3.30 -2.05 -10.05
CA PHE A 384 3.34 -0.68 -10.56
C PHE A 384 4.50 -0.49 -11.56
N HIS A 385 5.70 -0.96 -11.21
CA HIS A 385 6.86 -0.90 -12.11
C HIS A 385 6.61 -1.63 -13.43
N ALA A 386 6.03 -2.83 -13.36
CA ALA A 386 5.71 -3.67 -14.52
C ALA A 386 4.45 -3.21 -15.29
N LYS A 387 3.78 -2.13 -14.85
CA LYS A 387 2.50 -1.64 -15.42
C LYS A 387 1.38 -2.71 -15.44
N LYS A 388 1.38 -3.60 -14.44
CA LYS A 388 0.39 -4.68 -14.28
C LYS A 388 -0.81 -4.28 -13.38
N LEU A 389 -1.04 -2.98 -13.19
CA LEU A 389 -2.17 -2.42 -12.43
C LEU A 389 -3.09 -1.59 -13.35
N PRO A 390 -3.67 -2.17 -14.42
CA PRO A 390 -4.59 -1.44 -15.27
C PRO A 390 -5.89 -1.11 -14.53
N ASN A 391 -6.54 -0.02 -14.95
CA ASN A 391 -7.92 0.25 -14.55
C ASN A 391 -8.86 -0.74 -15.27
N LEU A 392 -9.19 -1.85 -14.60
CA LEU A 392 -10.02 -2.90 -15.19
C LEU A 392 -11.46 -2.47 -15.47
N TYR A 393 -11.94 -1.38 -14.86
CA TYR A 393 -13.25 -0.83 -15.19
C TYR A 393 -13.36 -0.37 -16.65
N LEU A 394 -12.23 -0.05 -17.28
CA LEU A 394 -12.16 0.36 -18.68
C LEU A 394 -12.07 -0.82 -19.67
N LEU A 395 -12.00 -2.05 -19.20
CA LEU A 395 -12.08 -3.24 -20.06
C LEU A 395 -13.44 -3.24 -20.80
N LYS A 396 -13.37 -3.51 -22.11
CA LYS A 396 -14.54 -3.57 -22.97
C LYS A 396 -15.18 -4.95 -22.93
#